data_026b481912d2a72327caacc48d04caba
#
_entry.id   026b481912d2a72327caacc48d04caba
#
_cell.length_a   1.000
_cell.length_b   1.000
_cell.length_c   1.000
_cell.angle_alpha   90.00
_cell.angle_beta   90.00
_cell.angle_gamma   90.00
#
_symmetry.space_group_name_H-M   'P 1'
#
loop_
_entity.id
_entity.type
_entity.pdbx_description
1 polymer ?
#
loop_
_entity_poly.entity_id
_entity_poly.type
_entity_poly.pdbx_seq_one_letter_code
_entity_poly.pdbx_strand_id
1 'polypeptide(L)'
;GQGIEFDYCSVHCIKSLRKMGIETIIINNNPETVSTDFDISDKLYFEPLTEEEVLNIIEKENPDGVILQFGGQTAIKLAKFLNEKNIPILGTGFENIDAAEDREKFDELLEKLDINRPRGIAVWSAEEGISHAKEIGYPVLVRPSYVLGGQGMEITYEEHKLEAYLKNAFERDSKNPVLIDKYLVGREIEVDAICDGEDVLIPGIMEHLERAGVHSGDSITMYPTQNVSDEIKEKILDYTKKIALELNVLGMVNIQFIEFKGELYIIEVNPRASRTVPY
;
A
#
# COMPACT_ATOMS: atom_id res chain seq x y z
N GLY A 1 0.21 3.17 15.10
CA GLY A 1 0.59 4.32 14.60
C GLY A 1 1.48 4.34 13.41
N GLN A 2 0.96 4.87 12.36
CA GLN A 2 1.73 5.27 11.21
C GLN A 2 1.79 6.77 11.20
N GLY A 3 2.26 7.61 10.72
CA GLY A 3 2.44 9.03 10.83
C GLY A 3 1.15 9.85 11.04
N ILE A 4 1.33 11.12 11.31
CA ILE A 4 0.24 12.07 11.59
C ILE A 4 -0.70 12.26 10.39
N GLU A 5 -0.24 11.99 9.19
CA GLU A 5 -1.02 12.07 7.95
C GLU A 5 -2.22 11.11 7.95
N PHE A 6 -2.07 9.91 8.49
CA PHE A 6 -3.18 8.97 8.65
C PHE A 6 -4.14 9.40 9.75
N ASP A 7 -3.62 9.98 10.82
CA ASP A 7 -4.45 10.58 11.87
C ASP A 7 -5.29 11.73 11.32
N TYR A 8 -4.70 12.59 10.50
CA TYR A 8 -5.40 13.65 9.79
C TYR A 8 -6.56 13.12 8.94
N CYS A 9 -6.32 12.08 8.14
CA CYS A 9 -7.37 11.43 7.35
C CYS A 9 -8.49 10.89 8.24
N SER A 10 -8.15 10.25 9.35
CA SER A 10 -9.12 9.74 10.34
C SER A 10 -9.97 10.85 10.94
N VAL A 11 -9.37 11.96 11.34
CA VAL A 11 -10.08 13.14 11.88
C VAL A 11 -11.07 13.72 10.87
N HIS A 12 -10.67 13.86 9.60
CA HIS A 12 -11.56 14.38 8.56
C HIS A 12 -12.70 13.42 8.23
N CYS A 13 -12.45 12.12 8.22
CA CYS A 13 -13.48 11.08 8.09
C CYS A 13 -14.51 11.20 9.22
N ILE A 14 -14.07 11.22 10.48
CA ILE A 14 -14.92 11.35 11.66
C ILE A 14 -15.77 12.61 11.57
N LYS A 15 -15.17 13.76 11.28
CA LYS A 15 -15.89 15.03 11.15
C LYS A 15 -16.95 14.99 10.04
N SER A 16 -16.67 14.31 8.93
CA SER A 16 -17.62 14.15 7.82
C SER A 16 -18.78 13.26 8.20
N LEU A 17 -18.54 12.13 8.86
CA LEU A 17 -19.56 11.22 9.34
C LEU A 17 -20.49 11.88 10.39
N ARG A 18 -19.90 12.60 11.34
CA ARG A 18 -20.69 13.34 12.35
C ARG A 18 -21.57 14.43 11.73
N LYS A 19 -21.12 15.12 10.69
CA LYS A 19 -21.95 16.07 9.93
C LYS A 19 -23.15 15.40 9.25
N MET A 20 -23.03 14.11 8.93
CA MET A 20 -24.10 13.29 8.36
C MET A 20 -25.04 12.71 9.46
N GLY A 21 -24.76 12.97 10.73
CA GLY A 21 -25.53 12.43 11.87
C GLY A 21 -25.18 10.98 12.22
N ILE A 22 -24.03 10.50 11.80
CA ILE A 22 -23.52 9.15 12.10
C ILE A 22 -22.70 9.20 13.37
N GLU A 23 -23.02 8.36 14.35
CA GLU A 23 -22.21 8.18 15.57
C GLU A 23 -20.87 7.56 15.22
N THR A 24 -19.78 8.12 15.79
CA THR A 24 -18.43 7.73 15.46
C THR A 24 -17.69 7.21 16.69
N ILE A 25 -17.00 6.08 16.51
CA ILE A 25 -16.18 5.45 17.54
C ILE A 25 -14.77 5.31 16.98
N ILE A 26 -13.77 5.80 17.71
CA ILE A 26 -12.36 5.64 17.33
C ILE A 26 -11.63 4.74 18.33
N ILE A 27 -10.76 3.88 17.81
CA ILE A 27 -9.82 3.07 18.58
C ILE A 27 -8.41 3.53 18.19
N ASN A 28 -7.64 4.03 19.14
CA ASN A 28 -6.26 4.45 18.92
C ASN A 28 -5.50 4.39 20.25
N ASN A 29 -4.31 3.79 20.24
CA ASN A 29 -3.48 3.67 21.42
C ASN A 29 -2.50 4.85 21.62
N ASN A 30 -2.52 5.85 20.75
CA ASN A 30 -1.68 7.04 20.89
C ASN A 30 -2.47 8.19 21.54
N PRO A 31 -2.18 8.57 22.79
CA PRO A 31 -2.89 9.67 23.46
C PRO A 31 -2.45 11.07 23.00
N GLU A 32 -1.41 11.17 22.17
CA GLU A 32 -0.81 12.44 21.75
C GLU A 32 -1.11 12.78 20.30
N THR A 33 -2.27 12.38 19.78
CA THR A 33 -2.65 12.65 18.40
C THR A 33 -4.07 13.23 18.32
N VAL A 34 -4.36 14.01 17.28
CA VAL A 34 -5.60 14.79 17.18
C VAL A 34 -6.85 13.92 17.15
N SER A 35 -6.79 12.73 16.54
CA SER A 35 -7.96 11.83 16.50
C SER A 35 -8.39 11.34 17.89
N THR A 36 -7.50 11.43 18.89
CA THR A 36 -7.79 11.08 20.28
C THR A 36 -8.16 12.27 21.17
N ASP A 37 -8.33 13.45 20.60
CA ASP A 37 -8.90 14.59 21.32
C ASP A 37 -10.38 14.31 21.64
N PHE A 38 -10.80 14.73 22.84
CA PHE A 38 -12.11 14.40 23.42
C PHE A 38 -13.32 14.89 22.62
N ASP A 39 -13.13 15.86 21.73
CA ASP A 39 -14.19 16.50 20.93
C ASP A 39 -14.26 15.99 19.49
N ILE A 40 -13.35 15.11 19.07
CA ILE A 40 -13.28 14.62 17.69
C ILE A 40 -14.33 13.56 17.40
N SER A 41 -14.37 12.49 18.16
CA SER A 41 -15.34 11.39 18.00
C SER A 41 -16.40 11.39 19.10
N ASP A 42 -17.47 10.65 18.91
CA ASP A 42 -18.51 10.49 19.94
C ASP A 42 -18.05 9.55 21.05
N LYS A 43 -17.23 8.55 20.69
CA LYS A 43 -16.59 7.62 21.63
C LYS A 43 -15.14 7.35 21.27
N LEU A 44 -14.30 7.27 22.29
CA LEU A 44 -12.86 7.03 22.16
C LEU A 44 -12.44 5.85 23.04
N TYR A 45 -11.67 4.91 22.42
CA TYR A 45 -11.06 3.80 23.11
C TYR A 45 -9.53 3.87 22.96
N PHE A 46 -8.82 3.96 24.07
CA PHE A 46 -7.35 3.90 24.12
C PHE A 46 -6.89 2.44 24.23
N GLU A 47 -7.01 1.71 23.12
CA GLU A 47 -6.64 0.32 23.07
C GLU A 47 -5.73 0.04 21.87
N PRO A 48 -4.87 -0.96 21.93
CA PRO A 48 -4.07 -1.38 20.80
C PRO A 48 -4.98 -1.95 19.68
N LEU A 49 -4.54 -1.80 18.43
CA LEU A 49 -5.25 -2.35 17.27
C LEU A 49 -4.91 -3.84 17.10
N THR A 50 -5.19 -4.64 18.12
CA THR A 50 -5.13 -6.11 18.06
C THR A 50 -6.52 -6.69 17.81
N GLU A 51 -6.57 -7.92 17.33
CA GLU A 51 -7.83 -8.62 17.03
C GLU A 51 -8.73 -8.72 18.26
N GLU A 52 -8.13 -9.00 19.43
CA GLU A 52 -8.85 -9.21 20.70
C GLU A 52 -9.49 -7.91 21.18
N GLU A 53 -8.74 -6.83 21.31
CA GLU A 53 -9.25 -5.54 21.80
C GLU A 53 -10.28 -4.95 20.85
N VAL A 54 -10.03 -5.03 19.55
CA VAL A 54 -10.98 -4.54 18.54
C VAL A 54 -12.29 -5.33 18.60
N LEU A 55 -12.23 -6.67 18.75
CA LEU A 55 -13.43 -7.49 18.88
C LEU A 55 -14.23 -7.14 20.14
N ASN A 56 -13.57 -7.01 21.29
CA ASN A 56 -14.22 -6.65 22.56
C ASN A 56 -14.98 -5.31 22.45
N ILE A 57 -14.42 -4.34 21.74
CA ILE A 57 -15.07 -3.05 21.52
C ILE A 57 -16.26 -3.19 20.55
N ILE A 58 -16.09 -3.94 19.47
CA ILE A 58 -17.17 -4.19 18.51
C ILE A 58 -18.35 -4.90 19.19
N GLU A 59 -18.11 -5.93 19.99
CA GLU A 59 -19.16 -6.64 20.73
C GLU A 59 -19.88 -5.75 21.73
N LYS A 60 -19.14 -4.84 22.38
CA LYS A 60 -19.72 -3.89 23.34
C LYS A 60 -20.57 -2.80 22.68
N GLU A 61 -20.06 -2.24 21.61
CA GLU A 61 -20.67 -1.07 20.94
C GLU A 61 -21.65 -1.45 19.85
N ASN A 62 -21.53 -2.65 19.29
CA ASN A 62 -22.34 -3.18 18.18
C ASN A 62 -22.52 -2.17 17.02
N PRO A 63 -21.41 -1.68 16.41
CA PRO A 63 -21.48 -0.71 15.33
C PRO A 63 -22.05 -1.33 14.05
N ASP A 64 -22.57 -0.49 13.15
CA ASP A 64 -23.04 -0.92 11.83
C ASP A 64 -21.89 -1.43 10.93
N GLY A 65 -20.66 -1.02 11.20
CA GLY A 65 -19.45 -1.48 10.49
C GLY A 65 -18.19 -0.77 10.91
N VAL A 66 -17.07 -1.18 10.30
CA VAL A 66 -15.72 -0.72 10.63
C VAL A 66 -15.06 -0.12 9.40
N ILE A 67 -14.45 1.06 9.54
CA ILE A 67 -13.65 1.72 8.51
C ILE A 67 -12.17 1.47 8.79
N LEU A 68 -11.45 0.87 7.85
CA LEU A 68 -10.03 0.54 7.98
C LEU A 68 -9.11 1.47 7.19
N GLN A 69 -9.59 2.01 6.09
CA GLN A 69 -8.75 2.67 5.06
C GLN A 69 -8.04 3.95 5.52
N PHE A 70 -8.38 4.52 6.66
CA PHE A 70 -7.74 5.72 7.20
C PHE A 70 -6.73 5.44 8.33
N GLY A 71 -6.67 4.21 8.82
CA GLY A 71 -5.76 3.81 9.91
C GLY A 71 -4.40 3.28 9.44
N GLY A 72 -4.04 3.47 8.17
CA GLY A 72 -2.82 2.96 7.57
C GLY A 72 -2.72 1.44 7.58
N GLN A 73 -1.52 0.91 7.39
CA GLN A 73 -1.31 -0.54 7.28
C GLN A 73 -1.67 -1.31 8.56
N THR A 74 -1.61 -0.67 9.72
CA THR A 74 -1.98 -1.31 11.00
C THR A 74 -3.47 -1.67 11.05
N ALA A 75 -4.34 -0.77 10.56
CA ALA A 75 -5.77 -1.04 10.51
C ALA A 75 -6.13 -2.05 9.40
N ILE A 76 -5.50 -1.92 8.22
CA ILE A 76 -5.73 -2.82 7.06
C ILE A 76 -5.47 -4.29 7.42
N LYS A 77 -4.47 -4.58 8.25
CA LYS A 77 -4.19 -5.95 8.72
C LYS A 77 -5.34 -6.62 9.47
N LEU A 78 -6.29 -5.86 10.00
CA LEU A 78 -7.49 -6.38 10.64
C LEU A 78 -8.55 -6.86 9.64
N ALA A 79 -8.43 -6.55 8.34
CA ALA A 79 -9.44 -6.85 7.34
C ALA A 79 -9.80 -8.34 7.27
N LYS A 80 -8.79 -9.22 7.27
CA LYS A 80 -8.99 -10.67 7.27
C LYS A 80 -9.78 -11.14 8.48
N PHE A 81 -9.35 -10.74 9.67
CA PHE A 81 -10.00 -11.10 10.94
C PHE A 81 -11.46 -10.63 10.99
N LEU A 82 -11.73 -9.38 10.61
CA LEU A 82 -13.09 -8.84 10.58
C LEU A 82 -13.99 -9.60 9.59
N ASN A 83 -13.46 -9.93 8.42
CA ASN A 83 -14.17 -10.73 7.41
C ASN A 83 -14.49 -12.13 7.93
N GLU A 84 -13.55 -12.83 8.57
CA GLU A 84 -13.76 -14.15 9.19
C GLU A 84 -14.82 -14.13 10.31
N LYS A 85 -14.98 -12.98 10.98
CA LYS A 85 -16.00 -12.75 12.01
C LYS A 85 -17.32 -12.24 11.44
N ASN A 86 -17.46 -12.08 10.12
CA ASN A 86 -18.62 -11.48 9.45
C ASN A 86 -18.95 -10.06 9.95
N ILE A 87 -17.94 -9.28 10.33
CA ILE A 87 -18.08 -7.90 10.73
C ILE A 87 -18.01 -7.03 9.46
N PRO A 88 -19.01 -6.18 9.18
CA PRO A 88 -19.01 -5.35 7.97
C PRO A 88 -17.83 -4.39 7.92
N ILE A 89 -17.07 -4.42 6.81
CA ILE A 89 -16.04 -3.43 6.48
C ILE A 89 -16.70 -2.37 5.60
N LEU A 90 -16.73 -1.12 6.05
CA LEU A 90 -17.25 0.02 5.31
C LEU A 90 -16.13 0.62 4.46
N GLY A 91 -16.21 0.40 3.15
CA GLY A 91 -15.17 0.72 2.17
C GLY A 91 -14.78 -0.49 1.35
N THR A 92 -13.53 -0.55 0.90
CA THR A 92 -13.00 -1.68 0.13
C THR A 92 -13.01 -2.95 0.97
N GLY A 93 -13.65 -4.01 0.47
CA GLY A 93 -13.79 -5.29 1.17
C GLY A 93 -12.49 -6.09 1.26
N PHE A 94 -12.44 -7.05 2.19
CA PHE A 94 -11.24 -7.86 2.43
C PHE A 94 -10.71 -8.55 1.17
N GLU A 95 -11.56 -9.16 0.35
CA GLU A 95 -11.12 -9.90 -0.84
C GLU A 95 -10.38 -9.00 -1.84
N ASN A 96 -10.80 -7.74 -1.96
CA ASN A 96 -10.20 -6.76 -2.84
C ASN A 96 -8.90 -6.17 -2.25
N ILE A 97 -8.85 -6.02 -0.92
CA ILE A 97 -7.62 -5.65 -0.21
C ILE A 97 -6.57 -6.76 -0.39
N ASP A 98 -6.97 -8.01 -0.17
CA ASP A 98 -6.12 -9.19 -0.31
C ASP A 98 -5.62 -9.36 -1.76
N ALA A 99 -6.48 -9.10 -2.76
CA ALA A 99 -6.08 -9.13 -4.16
C ALA A 99 -5.03 -8.06 -4.52
N ALA A 100 -5.02 -6.92 -3.83
CA ALA A 100 -4.00 -5.89 -4.01
C ALA A 100 -2.69 -6.20 -3.26
N GLU A 101 -2.76 -6.90 -2.11
CA GLU A 101 -1.61 -7.20 -1.26
C GLU A 101 -0.95 -8.56 -1.59
N ASP A 102 -1.73 -9.54 -2.07
CA ASP A 102 -1.22 -10.84 -2.50
C ASP A 102 -0.55 -10.73 -3.87
N ARG A 103 0.70 -11.14 -3.96
CA ARG A 103 1.51 -10.99 -5.16
C ARG A 103 0.92 -11.72 -6.36
N GLU A 104 0.48 -12.97 -6.18
CA GLU A 104 0.01 -13.80 -7.29
C GLU A 104 -1.31 -13.25 -7.84
N LYS A 105 -2.24 -12.87 -6.95
CA LYS A 105 -3.51 -12.26 -7.32
C LYS A 105 -3.32 -10.90 -7.99
N PHE A 106 -2.38 -10.11 -7.48
CA PHE A 106 -2.06 -8.82 -8.06
C PHE A 106 -1.42 -8.96 -9.44
N ASP A 107 -0.54 -9.95 -9.62
CA ASP A 107 0.06 -10.27 -10.90
C ASP A 107 -1.00 -10.67 -11.93
N GLU A 108 -1.93 -11.56 -11.58
CA GLU A 108 -3.05 -11.97 -12.43
C GLU A 108 -3.95 -10.78 -12.81
N LEU A 109 -4.21 -9.89 -11.86
CA LEU A 109 -4.98 -8.66 -12.10
C LEU A 109 -4.29 -7.77 -13.13
N LEU A 110 -2.99 -7.50 -12.98
CA LEU A 110 -2.25 -6.65 -13.89
C LEU A 110 -2.12 -7.27 -15.29
N GLU A 111 -1.95 -8.59 -15.39
CA GLU A 111 -1.96 -9.32 -16.67
C GLU A 111 -3.32 -9.19 -17.37
N LYS A 112 -4.43 -9.35 -16.64
CA LYS A 112 -5.79 -9.16 -17.16
C LYS A 112 -6.01 -7.76 -17.71
N LEU A 113 -5.41 -6.75 -17.08
CA LEU A 113 -5.56 -5.33 -17.46
C LEU A 113 -4.54 -4.89 -18.52
N ASP A 114 -3.61 -5.74 -18.92
CA ASP A 114 -2.47 -5.41 -19.82
C ASP A 114 -1.62 -4.26 -19.26
N ILE A 115 -1.29 -4.33 -17.95
CA ILE A 115 -0.53 -3.30 -17.24
C ILE A 115 0.83 -3.86 -16.84
N ASN A 116 1.90 -3.12 -17.16
CA ASN A 116 3.27 -3.54 -16.89
C ASN A 116 3.63 -3.42 -15.40
N ARG A 117 4.39 -4.40 -14.91
CA ARG A 117 5.08 -4.37 -13.62
C ARG A 117 6.54 -4.79 -13.78
N PRO A 118 7.43 -4.45 -12.82
CA PRO A 118 8.78 -4.99 -12.83
C PRO A 118 8.75 -6.53 -12.79
N ARG A 119 9.53 -7.18 -13.66
CA ARG A 119 9.63 -8.64 -13.65
C ARG A 119 10.29 -9.11 -12.37
N GLY A 120 9.73 -10.11 -11.72
CA GLY A 120 10.30 -10.68 -10.51
C GLY A 120 9.64 -11.99 -10.11
N ILE A 121 10.36 -12.76 -9.29
CA ILE A 121 9.89 -14.05 -8.75
C ILE A 121 10.24 -14.19 -7.26
N ALA A 122 9.53 -15.10 -6.60
CA ALA A 122 9.93 -15.66 -5.32
C ALA A 122 10.86 -16.85 -5.54
N VAL A 123 12.03 -16.85 -4.92
CA VAL A 123 13.03 -17.92 -5.02
C VAL A 123 13.23 -18.58 -3.67
N TRP A 124 13.55 -19.86 -3.69
CA TRP A 124 13.73 -20.70 -2.51
C TRP A 124 15.18 -21.16 -2.33
N SER A 125 16.05 -20.84 -3.28
CA SER A 125 17.49 -21.12 -3.20
C SER A 125 18.33 -20.00 -3.82
N ALA A 126 19.61 -19.97 -3.44
CA ALA A 126 20.55 -19.01 -4.01
C ALA A 126 20.80 -19.27 -5.52
N GLU A 127 20.84 -20.53 -5.92
CA GLU A 127 21.06 -20.95 -7.31
C GLU A 127 19.91 -20.49 -8.21
N GLU A 128 18.66 -20.68 -7.76
CA GLU A 128 17.47 -20.20 -8.45
C GLU A 128 17.49 -18.69 -8.60
N GLY A 129 17.83 -17.98 -7.52
CA GLY A 129 17.91 -16.51 -7.53
C GLY A 129 18.96 -15.95 -8.47
N ILE A 130 20.15 -16.56 -8.53
CA ILE A 130 21.22 -16.17 -9.45
C ILE A 130 20.79 -16.43 -10.91
N SER A 131 20.18 -17.59 -11.18
CA SER A 131 19.70 -17.92 -12.51
C SER A 131 18.66 -16.92 -13.01
N HIS A 132 17.68 -16.60 -12.17
CA HIS A 132 16.65 -15.60 -12.50
C HIS A 132 17.23 -14.21 -12.70
N ALA A 133 18.13 -13.76 -11.83
CA ALA A 133 18.77 -12.45 -11.97
C ALA A 133 19.59 -12.32 -13.28
N LYS A 134 20.18 -13.40 -13.78
CA LYS A 134 20.82 -13.43 -15.09
C LYS A 134 19.82 -13.28 -16.24
N GLU A 135 18.65 -13.87 -16.11
CA GLU A 135 17.58 -13.79 -17.12
C GLU A 135 17.02 -12.38 -17.23
N ILE A 136 16.62 -11.78 -16.08
CA ILE A 136 16.03 -10.43 -16.06
C ILE A 136 17.05 -9.30 -16.16
N GLY A 137 18.35 -9.62 -15.97
CA GLY A 137 19.47 -8.69 -16.01
C GLY A 137 19.60 -7.84 -14.75
N TYR A 138 20.84 -7.46 -14.43
CA TYR A 138 21.14 -6.54 -13.32
C TYR A 138 20.82 -5.07 -13.70
N PRO A 139 20.60 -4.17 -12.73
CA PRO A 139 20.48 -4.43 -11.31
C PRO A 139 19.17 -5.12 -10.93
N VAL A 140 19.18 -5.82 -9.80
CA VAL A 140 17.99 -6.44 -9.20
C VAL A 140 17.78 -5.93 -7.78
N LEU A 141 16.51 -5.84 -7.39
CA LEU A 141 16.08 -5.57 -6.02
C LEU A 141 15.80 -6.91 -5.33
N VAL A 142 16.44 -7.14 -4.21
CA VAL A 142 16.28 -8.35 -3.43
C VAL A 142 15.62 -8.00 -2.10
N ARG A 143 14.60 -8.74 -1.72
CA ARG A 143 13.88 -8.51 -0.45
C ARG A 143 13.40 -9.84 0.14
N PRO A 144 13.54 -10.05 1.45
CA PRO A 144 12.88 -11.16 2.12
C PRO A 144 11.36 -11.01 2.05
N SER A 145 10.61 -12.10 2.00
CA SER A 145 9.13 -12.06 1.89
C SER A 145 8.44 -11.51 3.13
N TYR A 146 9.11 -11.51 4.28
CA TYR A 146 8.55 -11.12 5.56
C TYR A 146 9.33 -9.99 6.21
N VAL A 147 9.35 -8.81 5.61
CA VAL A 147 10.00 -7.65 6.23
C VAL A 147 9.08 -6.44 6.22
N LEU A 148 8.85 -5.88 7.39
CA LEU A 148 8.11 -4.63 7.55
C LEU A 148 9.04 -3.43 7.28
N GLY A 149 8.56 -2.48 6.46
CA GLY A 149 9.21 -1.18 6.32
C GLY A 149 10.55 -1.18 5.58
N GLY A 150 10.74 -2.04 4.58
CA GLY A 150 11.94 -2.02 3.74
C GLY A 150 13.24 -2.51 4.39
N GLN A 151 13.20 -2.99 5.64
CA GLN A 151 14.38 -3.56 6.30
C GLN A 151 14.85 -4.81 5.57
N GLY A 152 16.15 -4.88 5.27
CA GLY A 152 16.74 -6.02 4.58
C GLY A 152 16.56 -6.03 3.06
N MET A 153 15.99 -4.99 2.46
CA MET A 153 16.03 -4.82 1.00
C MET A 153 17.42 -4.37 0.56
N GLU A 154 17.90 -4.95 -0.55
CA GLU A 154 19.19 -4.58 -1.14
C GLU A 154 19.09 -4.52 -2.65
N ILE A 155 19.71 -3.50 -3.24
CA ILE A 155 19.87 -3.39 -4.70
C ILE A 155 21.23 -3.97 -5.06
N THR A 156 21.23 -5.05 -5.82
CA THR A 156 22.46 -5.70 -6.26
C THR A 156 22.72 -5.45 -7.74
N TYR A 157 23.94 -5.04 -8.04
CA TYR A 157 24.40 -4.74 -9.41
C TYR A 157 25.23 -5.87 -10.02
N GLU A 158 25.66 -6.81 -9.18
CA GLU A 158 26.64 -7.83 -9.53
C GLU A 158 26.29 -9.17 -8.88
N GLU A 159 26.56 -10.26 -9.61
CA GLU A 159 26.25 -11.63 -9.21
C GLU A 159 26.81 -12.00 -7.84
N HIS A 160 28.08 -11.69 -7.58
CA HIS A 160 28.73 -12.09 -6.31
C HIS A 160 28.10 -11.44 -5.08
N LYS A 161 27.57 -10.20 -5.21
CA LYS A 161 26.84 -9.53 -4.12
C LYS A 161 25.49 -10.18 -3.89
N LEU A 162 24.78 -10.51 -4.97
CA LEU A 162 23.51 -11.24 -4.90
C LEU A 162 23.70 -12.59 -4.22
N GLU A 163 24.73 -13.35 -4.62
CA GLU A 163 25.05 -14.65 -4.01
C GLU A 163 25.30 -14.54 -2.50
N ALA A 164 26.13 -13.57 -2.10
CA ALA A 164 26.41 -13.33 -0.68
C ALA A 164 25.15 -12.97 0.11
N TYR A 165 24.29 -12.11 -0.47
CA TYR A 165 23.02 -11.75 0.15
C TYR A 165 22.10 -12.97 0.31
N LEU A 166 21.88 -13.73 -0.75
CA LEU A 166 20.98 -14.89 -0.73
C LEU A 166 21.44 -15.97 0.25
N LYS A 167 22.74 -16.25 0.32
CA LYS A 167 23.30 -17.18 1.31
C LYS A 167 22.97 -16.72 2.73
N ASN A 168 23.24 -15.46 3.06
CA ASN A 168 22.92 -14.91 4.37
C ASN A 168 21.41 -14.91 4.68
N ALA A 169 20.57 -14.61 3.69
CA ALA A 169 19.12 -14.60 3.86
C ALA A 169 18.59 -16.01 4.17
N PHE A 170 18.97 -17.02 3.42
CA PHE A 170 18.54 -18.41 3.61
C PHE A 170 19.16 -19.08 4.85
N GLU A 171 20.35 -18.65 5.30
CA GLU A 171 20.91 -19.09 6.56
C GLU A 171 20.09 -18.59 7.77
N ARG A 172 19.52 -17.37 7.67
CA ARG A 172 18.69 -16.78 8.73
C ARG A 172 17.27 -17.32 8.72
N ASP A 173 16.70 -17.47 7.54
CA ASP A 173 15.32 -17.92 7.35
C ASP A 173 15.21 -18.78 6.09
N SER A 174 15.26 -20.09 6.28
CA SER A 174 15.11 -21.07 5.19
C SER A 174 13.66 -21.46 4.90
N LYS A 175 12.71 -20.93 5.68
CA LYS A 175 11.28 -21.30 5.56
C LYS A 175 10.49 -20.36 4.66
N ASN A 176 11.05 -19.21 4.38
CA ASN A 176 10.40 -18.18 3.59
C ASN A 176 11.19 -17.88 2.31
N PRO A 177 10.52 -17.62 1.19
CA PRO A 177 11.20 -17.27 -0.06
C PRO A 177 11.82 -15.87 0.02
N VAL A 178 12.79 -15.62 -0.86
CA VAL A 178 13.34 -14.31 -1.13
C VAL A 178 12.78 -13.81 -2.46
N LEU A 179 12.31 -12.58 -2.50
CA LEU A 179 11.81 -11.95 -3.71
C LEU A 179 12.97 -11.28 -4.47
N ILE A 180 13.05 -11.53 -5.77
CA ILE A 180 14.02 -10.88 -6.65
C ILE A 180 13.26 -10.22 -7.79
N ASP A 181 13.31 -8.91 -7.82
CA ASP A 181 12.63 -8.10 -8.82
C ASP A 181 13.63 -7.34 -9.68
N LYS A 182 13.30 -7.11 -10.96
CA LYS A 182 14.07 -6.19 -11.80
C LYS A 182 14.05 -4.80 -11.15
N TYR A 183 15.22 -4.28 -10.81
CA TYR A 183 15.30 -2.90 -10.33
C TYR A 183 15.28 -1.93 -11.51
N LEU A 184 14.26 -1.09 -11.54
CA LEU A 184 14.09 -0.05 -12.55
C LEU A 184 14.59 1.28 -11.99
N VAL A 185 15.68 1.80 -12.55
CA VAL A 185 16.23 3.12 -12.17
C VAL A 185 15.43 4.20 -12.90
N GLY A 186 14.17 4.36 -12.50
CA GLY A 186 13.22 5.28 -13.11
C GLY A 186 12.79 6.41 -12.18
N ARG A 187 11.87 7.20 -12.68
CA ARG A 187 11.16 8.23 -11.92
C ARG A 187 9.97 7.59 -11.21
N GLU A 188 9.89 7.80 -9.92
CA GLU A 188 8.76 7.33 -9.12
C GLU A 188 7.64 8.37 -9.13
N ILE A 189 6.42 7.89 -9.29
CA ILE A 189 5.22 8.72 -9.40
C ILE A 189 4.15 8.10 -8.52
N GLU A 190 3.41 8.93 -7.82
CA GLU A 190 2.38 8.50 -6.87
C GLU A 190 1.05 9.17 -7.19
N VAL A 191 -0.03 8.41 -7.04
CA VAL A 191 -1.41 8.89 -7.22
C VAL A 191 -2.25 8.45 -6.05
N ASP A 192 -2.98 9.40 -5.46
CA ASP A 192 -4.11 9.10 -4.60
C ASP A 192 -5.40 9.33 -5.37
N ALA A 193 -6.29 8.35 -5.32
CA ALA A 193 -7.58 8.41 -5.98
C ALA A 193 -8.71 8.04 -5.01
N ILE A 194 -9.92 8.49 -5.35
CA ILE A 194 -11.16 8.14 -4.64
C ILE A 194 -12.07 7.45 -5.64
N CYS A 195 -12.59 6.28 -5.28
CA CYS A 195 -13.50 5.51 -6.11
C CYS A 195 -14.80 5.24 -5.34
N ASP A 196 -15.95 5.34 -6.01
CA ASP A 196 -17.26 5.00 -5.44
C ASP A 196 -17.81 3.66 -5.97
N GLY A 197 -16.99 2.93 -6.73
CA GLY A 197 -17.32 1.68 -7.39
C GLY A 197 -17.73 1.83 -8.87
N GLU A 198 -18.00 3.04 -9.32
CA GLU A 198 -18.38 3.35 -10.73
C GLU A 198 -17.46 4.40 -11.33
N ASP A 199 -17.20 5.48 -10.59
CA ASP A 199 -16.35 6.58 -11.00
C ASP A 199 -15.09 6.71 -10.14
N VAL A 200 -14.01 7.23 -10.73
CA VAL A 200 -12.71 7.45 -10.06
C VAL A 200 -12.32 8.91 -10.17
N LEU A 201 -12.20 9.57 -9.02
CA LEU A 201 -11.66 10.92 -8.91
C LEU A 201 -10.16 10.85 -8.64
N ILE A 202 -9.36 11.49 -9.48
CA ILE A 202 -7.91 11.61 -9.33
C ILE A 202 -7.61 13.11 -9.16
N PRO A 203 -7.39 13.59 -7.92
CA PRO A 203 -7.14 15.02 -7.66
C PRO A 203 -5.84 15.52 -8.28
N GLY A 204 -4.84 14.64 -8.37
CA GLY A 204 -3.55 14.99 -8.94
C GLY A 204 -2.58 13.84 -9.04
N ILE A 205 -1.49 14.10 -9.74
CA ILE A 205 -0.37 13.18 -9.92
C ILE A 205 0.85 13.82 -9.26
N MET A 206 1.54 13.08 -8.41
CA MET A 206 2.71 13.53 -7.67
C MET A 206 3.97 12.86 -8.19
N GLU A 207 5.05 13.62 -8.31
CA GLU A 207 6.35 13.16 -8.78
C GLU A 207 7.33 13.17 -7.61
N HIS A 208 8.08 12.07 -7.41
CA HIS A 208 9.15 12.01 -6.41
C HIS A 208 10.42 12.66 -6.96
N LEU A 209 11.10 13.42 -6.12
CA LEU A 209 12.38 14.05 -6.46
C LEU A 209 13.51 13.02 -6.49
N GLU A 210 13.48 12.09 -5.55
CA GLU A 210 14.43 11.00 -5.44
C GLU A 210 14.14 9.93 -6.51
N ARG A 211 15.18 9.19 -6.86
CA ARG A 211 15.02 8.04 -7.76
C ARG A 211 14.34 6.88 -7.06
N ALA A 212 13.71 6.03 -7.84
CA ALA A 212 13.07 4.82 -7.36
C ALA A 212 13.95 4.00 -6.40
N GLY A 213 13.33 3.46 -5.34
CA GLY A 213 14.01 2.67 -4.31
C GLY A 213 14.33 3.42 -3.02
N VAL A 214 14.04 4.71 -2.95
CA VAL A 214 13.97 5.44 -1.68
C VAL A 214 12.58 5.23 -1.09
N HIS A 215 12.53 4.87 0.21
CA HIS A 215 11.24 4.68 0.88
C HIS A 215 10.41 5.97 0.75
N SER A 216 9.15 5.81 0.39
CA SER A 216 8.24 6.95 0.17
C SER A 216 8.15 7.89 1.38
N GLY A 217 8.37 7.39 2.62
CA GLY A 217 8.48 8.18 3.86
C GLY A 217 9.66 9.15 3.90
N ASP A 218 10.69 8.89 3.11
CA ASP A 218 11.94 9.66 3.10
C ASP A 218 12.13 10.46 1.81
N SER A 219 11.16 10.43 0.88
CA SER A 219 11.24 11.15 -0.38
C SER A 219 10.44 12.45 -0.38
N ILE A 220 10.91 13.40 -1.17
CA ILE A 220 10.23 14.68 -1.43
C ILE A 220 9.29 14.48 -2.60
N THR A 221 8.04 14.83 -2.41
CA THR A 221 6.99 14.72 -3.42
C THR A 221 6.65 16.10 -3.98
N MET A 222 6.63 16.23 -5.29
CA MET A 222 6.30 17.47 -6.00
C MET A 222 4.91 17.40 -6.61
N TYR A 223 4.12 18.45 -6.40
CA TYR A 223 2.84 18.68 -7.04
C TYR A 223 2.74 20.14 -7.54
N PRO A 224 2.30 20.36 -8.78
CA PRO A 224 2.10 19.40 -9.85
C PRO A 224 3.40 18.80 -10.37
N THR A 225 3.31 17.68 -11.10
CA THR A 225 4.48 17.03 -11.73
C THR A 225 5.21 17.98 -12.67
N GLN A 226 6.55 17.96 -12.65
CA GLN A 226 7.40 18.86 -13.44
C GLN A 226 7.98 18.20 -14.69
N ASN A 227 8.29 16.91 -14.61
CA ASN A 227 9.05 16.21 -15.65
C ASN A 227 8.30 15.00 -16.24
N VAL A 228 7.04 14.80 -15.89
CA VAL A 228 6.19 13.73 -16.42
C VAL A 228 5.49 14.22 -17.69
N SER A 229 5.68 13.53 -18.80
CA SER A 229 5.04 13.88 -20.07
C SER A 229 3.52 13.71 -20.04
N ASP A 230 2.80 14.42 -20.87
CA ASP A 230 1.33 14.31 -20.93
C ASP A 230 0.89 12.91 -21.35
N GLU A 231 1.64 12.24 -22.23
CA GLU A 231 1.39 10.85 -22.61
C GLU A 231 1.47 9.91 -21.40
N ILE A 232 2.48 10.07 -20.54
CA ILE A 232 2.62 9.27 -19.31
C ILE A 232 1.50 9.61 -18.31
N LYS A 233 1.11 10.88 -18.19
CA LYS A 233 -0.03 11.28 -17.34
C LYS A 233 -1.33 10.62 -17.80
N GLU A 234 -1.60 10.57 -19.09
CA GLU A 234 -2.79 9.90 -19.63
C GLU A 234 -2.77 8.40 -19.32
N LYS A 235 -1.62 7.73 -19.46
CA LYS A 235 -1.46 6.32 -19.07
C LYS A 235 -1.70 6.12 -17.55
N ILE A 236 -1.19 7.01 -16.71
CA ILE A 236 -1.41 6.97 -15.25
C ILE A 236 -2.90 7.06 -14.92
N LEU A 237 -3.61 8.00 -15.53
CA LEU A 237 -5.05 8.17 -15.31
C LEU A 237 -5.83 6.92 -15.75
N ASP A 238 -5.52 6.36 -16.94
CA ASP A 238 -6.16 5.14 -17.45
C ASP A 238 -5.89 3.93 -16.54
N TYR A 239 -4.63 3.71 -16.16
CA TYR A 239 -4.24 2.59 -15.28
C TYR A 239 -4.87 2.71 -13.90
N THR A 240 -4.86 3.92 -13.31
CA THR A 240 -5.50 4.18 -12.02
C THR A 240 -6.99 3.84 -12.06
N LYS A 241 -7.69 4.28 -13.11
CA LYS A 241 -9.11 4.00 -13.27
C LYS A 241 -9.39 2.50 -13.44
N LYS A 242 -8.64 1.82 -14.31
CA LYS A 242 -8.78 0.38 -14.55
C LYS A 242 -8.58 -0.44 -13.28
N ILE A 243 -7.51 -0.14 -12.53
CA ILE A 243 -7.18 -0.85 -11.30
C ILE A 243 -8.23 -0.61 -10.21
N ALA A 244 -8.62 0.65 -9.98
CA ALA A 244 -9.59 0.98 -8.94
C ALA A 244 -10.94 0.29 -9.19
N LEU A 245 -11.40 0.24 -10.44
CA LEU A 245 -12.65 -0.43 -10.82
C LEU A 245 -12.52 -1.95 -10.75
N GLU A 246 -11.43 -2.55 -11.23
CA GLU A 246 -11.22 -4.00 -11.20
C GLU A 246 -11.09 -4.53 -9.76
N LEU A 247 -10.44 -3.77 -8.87
CA LEU A 247 -10.36 -4.07 -7.44
C LEU A 247 -11.63 -3.71 -6.67
N ASN A 248 -12.69 -3.25 -7.34
CA ASN A 248 -13.92 -2.77 -6.68
C ASN A 248 -13.61 -1.87 -5.48
N VAL A 249 -12.71 -0.92 -5.67
CA VAL A 249 -12.34 0.01 -4.60
C VAL A 249 -13.54 0.86 -4.20
N LEU A 250 -13.81 0.92 -2.90
CA LEU A 250 -14.76 1.85 -2.31
C LEU A 250 -14.05 2.77 -1.32
N GLY A 251 -13.83 4.02 -1.74
CA GLY A 251 -13.07 5.02 -0.99
C GLY A 251 -11.69 5.26 -1.59
N MET A 252 -10.66 5.29 -0.74
CA MET A 252 -9.32 5.70 -1.14
C MET A 252 -8.50 4.55 -1.72
N VAL A 253 -7.68 4.89 -2.71
CA VAL A 253 -6.62 4.02 -3.23
C VAL A 253 -5.38 4.84 -3.55
N ASN A 254 -4.23 4.34 -3.14
CA ASN A 254 -2.92 4.88 -3.47
C ASN A 254 -2.23 3.94 -4.45
N ILE A 255 -1.67 4.48 -5.53
CA ILE A 255 -0.95 3.70 -6.54
C ILE A 255 0.42 4.33 -6.77
N GLN A 256 1.44 3.50 -6.72
CA GLN A 256 2.82 3.89 -7.01
C GLN A 256 3.27 3.32 -8.35
N PHE A 257 3.87 4.21 -9.16
CA PHE A 257 4.35 3.92 -10.49
C PHE A 257 5.84 4.21 -10.62
N ILE A 258 6.49 3.55 -11.58
CA ILE A 258 7.81 3.93 -12.09
C ILE A 258 7.71 4.21 -13.59
N GLU A 259 8.15 5.39 -14.01
CA GLU A 259 8.47 5.67 -15.40
C GLU A 259 9.92 5.29 -15.69
N PHE A 260 10.11 4.35 -16.59
CA PHE A 260 11.44 3.90 -17.01
C PHE A 260 11.51 3.77 -18.53
N LYS A 261 12.39 4.55 -19.16
CA LYS A 261 12.61 4.58 -20.63
C LYS A 261 11.34 4.84 -21.46
N GLY A 262 10.45 5.70 -20.95
CA GLY A 262 9.20 6.05 -21.60
C GLY A 262 8.06 5.02 -21.43
N GLU A 263 8.30 3.97 -20.64
CA GLU A 263 7.28 3.00 -20.26
C GLU A 263 6.88 3.18 -18.80
N LEU A 264 5.60 2.92 -18.50
CA LEU A 264 5.03 3.02 -17.17
C LEU A 264 4.86 1.62 -16.55
N TYR A 265 5.31 1.47 -15.31
CA TYR A 265 5.22 0.25 -14.52
C TYR A 265 4.55 0.53 -13.20
N ILE A 266 3.74 -0.42 -12.69
CA ILE A 266 3.18 -0.35 -11.35
C ILE A 266 4.12 -1.04 -10.37
N ILE A 267 4.34 -0.39 -9.22
CA ILE A 267 5.11 -0.96 -8.11
C ILE A 267 4.18 -1.54 -7.06
N GLU A 268 3.16 -0.77 -6.67
CA GLU A 268 2.33 -1.07 -5.51
C GLU A 268 0.95 -0.40 -5.64
N VAL A 269 -0.07 -1.11 -5.16
CA VAL A 269 -1.43 -0.59 -5.00
C VAL A 269 -1.87 -0.80 -3.56
N ASN A 270 -2.32 0.26 -2.92
CA ASN A 270 -2.79 0.27 -1.55
C ASN A 270 -4.23 0.76 -1.50
N PRO A 271 -5.25 -0.09 -1.31
CA PRO A 271 -6.65 0.32 -1.23
C PRO A 271 -6.96 0.97 0.14
N ARG A 272 -6.30 2.07 0.42
CA ARG A 272 -6.36 2.87 1.63
C ARG A 272 -5.81 4.27 1.38
N ALA A 273 -6.03 5.17 2.35
CA ALA A 273 -5.35 6.48 2.35
C ALA A 273 -3.83 6.32 2.38
N SER A 274 -3.16 7.29 1.82
CA SER A 274 -1.71 7.45 1.89
C SER A 274 -1.33 8.69 2.72
N ARG A 275 -0.04 8.90 2.88
CA ARG A 275 0.49 10.10 3.54
C ARG A 275 0.37 11.36 2.67
N THR A 276 0.15 11.24 1.38
CA THR A 276 0.01 12.36 0.44
C THR A 276 -1.42 12.90 0.35
N VAL A 277 -2.41 12.15 0.85
CA VAL A 277 -3.83 12.57 0.87
C VAL A 277 -4.07 13.94 1.54
N PRO A 278 -3.38 14.32 2.63
CA PRO A 278 -3.59 15.63 3.25
C PRO A 278 -3.18 16.84 2.42
N TYR A 279 -2.42 16.67 1.37
CA TYR A 279 -1.89 17.73 0.51
C TYR A 279 -2.71 17.94 -0.74
#